data_d055f8868b6d3ed51812cc948992bb39
#
_entry.id   d055f8868b6d3ed51812cc948992bb39
#
_cell.length_a   1.000
_cell.length_b   1.000
_cell.length_c   1.000
_cell.angle_alpha   90.00
_cell.angle_beta   90.00
_cell.angle_gamma   90.00
#
_symmetry.space_group_name_H-M   'P 1'
#
loop_
_entity.id
_entity.type
_entity.pdbx_description
1 polymer ?
#
loop_
_entity_poly.entity_id
_entity_poly.type
_entity_poly.pdbx_seq_one_letter_code
_entity_poly.pdbx_strand_id
1 'polypeptide(L)'
;MKKDDIPMRIITGSARGATLATLDGEATRPTPAKVKEAVFSSIQFDIEGRRVLDLFAGSGQMGLEALSRGAEKATLVDSSREAIDVIKANAQKIHLYQKTNVLCMDWKQYIRFAKGKNKFDIVFLDPPYGLRILPQVTAELYDAGLLADGAILVCEDERLGLADDVMVETRYRKIKDARYGRVSITYLTPLVQDGE
;
A
#
# COMPACT_ATOMS: atom_id res chain seq x y z
N MET A 1 -9.01 -21.27 -23.47
CA MET A 1 -8.10 -20.55 -22.57
C MET A 1 -8.46 -19.08 -22.66
N LYS A 2 -9.06 -18.50 -21.62
CA LYS A 2 -9.35 -17.05 -21.56
C LYS A 2 -8.02 -16.32 -21.42
N LYS A 3 -7.85 -15.25 -22.19
CA LYS A 3 -6.60 -14.53 -22.45
C LYS A 3 -6.09 -13.66 -21.27
N ASP A 4 -6.68 -13.73 -20.07
CA ASP A 4 -6.54 -12.74 -19.01
C ASP A 4 -6.11 -13.28 -17.63
N ASP A 5 -5.73 -14.55 -17.51
CA ASP A 5 -5.24 -15.10 -16.24
C ASP A 5 -3.70 -15.03 -16.14
N ILE A 6 -3.15 -13.83 -16.08
CA ILE A 6 -1.75 -13.70 -15.64
C ILE A 6 -1.76 -13.83 -14.11
N PRO A 7 -1.22 -14.94 -13.56
CA PRO A 7 -1.26 -15.15 -12.11
C PRO A 7 -0.48 -14.03 -11.41
N MET A 8 -1.08 -13.48 -10.36
CA MET A 8 -0.40 -12.52 -9.49
C MET A 8 0.86 -13.17 -8.88
N ARG A 9 2.01 -12.50 -9.01
CA ARG A 9 3.30 -13.04 -8.54
C ARG A 9 4.10 -12.01 -7.77
N ILE A 10 4.93 -12.51 -6.87
CA ILE A 10 6.03 -11.72 -6.28
C ILE A 10 7.10 -11.52 -7.38
N ILE A 11 7.48 -10.25 -7.59
CA ILE A 11 8.37 -9.85 -8.68
C ILE A 11 9.84 -10.03 -8.30
N THR A 12 10.19 -9.62 -7.07
CA THR A 12 11.60 -9.55 -6.63
C THR A 12 11.75 -9.96 -5.16
N GLY A 13 12.97 -10.22 -4.74
CA GLY A 13 13.33 -10.51 -3.35
C GLY A 13 13.30 -12.00 -3.00
N SER A 14 13.17 -12.28 -1.70
CA SER A 14 13.31 -13.63 -1.13
C SER A 14 12.24 -14.63 -1.61
N ALA A 15 11.06 -14.14 -1.99
CA ALA A 15 9.93 -14.93 -2.48
C ALA A 15 9.70 -14.78 -4.00
N ARG A 16 10.69 -14.28 -4.76
CA ARG A 16 10.57 -14.04 -6.21
C ARG A 16 9.96 -15.20 -6.96
N GLY A 17 8.99 -14.93 -7.83
CA GLY A 17 8.31 -15.90 -8.70
C GLY A 17 7.18 -16.66 -8.03
N ALA A 18 7.00 -16.53 -6.70
CA ALA A 18 5.89 -17.15 -6.00
C ALA A 18 4.55 -16.58 -6.49
N THR A 19 3.62 -17.47 -6.83
CA THR A 19 2.25 -17.12 -7.23
C THR A 19 1.42 -16.87 -5.98
N LEU A 20 0.69 -15.76 -5.94
CA LEU A 20 -0.25 -15.41 -4.88
C LEU A 20 -1.68 -15.76 -5.32
N ALA A 21 -2.50 -16.18 -4.37
CA ALA A 21 -3.94 -16.26 -4.57
C ALA A 21 -4.54 -14.84 -4.65
N THR A 22 -5.59 -14.69 -5.45
CA THR A 22 -6.35 -13.45 -5.65
C THR A 22 -7.76 -13.61 -5.09
N LEU A 23 -8.43 -12.51 -4.81
CA LEU A 23 -9.86 -12.49 -4.52
C LEU A 23 -10.69 -12.69 -5.79
N ASP A 24 -11.88 -13.26 -5.67
CA ASP A 24 -12.83 -13.35 -6.76
C ASP A 24 -13.18 -11.92 -7.26
N GLY A 25 -12.99 -11.67 -8.56
CA GLY A 25 -13.16 -10.34 -9.16
C GLY A 25 -11.89 -9.46 -9.14
N GLU A 26 -10.92 -9.70 -8.30
CA GLU A 26 -9.63 -9.01 -8.30
C GLU A 26 -8.77 -9.43 -9.52
N ALA A 27 -8.93 -10.66 -10.00
CA ALA A 27 -8.28 -11.15 -11.22
C ALA A 27 -8.70 -10.37 -12.50
N THR A 28 -9.84 -9.68 -12.45
CA THR A 28 -10.32 -8.82 -13.55
C THR A 28 -9.81 -7.37 -13.43
N ARG A 29 -9.13 -7.02 -12.33
CA ARG A 29 -8.68 -5.68 -11.99
C ARG A 29 -7.30 -5.69 -11.31
N PRO A 30 -6.30 -6.38 -11.84
CA PRO A 30 -4.97 -6.28 -11.23
C PRO A 30 -4.49 -4.86 -11.48
N THR A 31 -3.94 -4.19 -10.46
CA THR A 31 -2.88 -3.21 -10.71
C THR A 31 -1.97 -3.89 -11.72
N PRO A 32 -1.92 -3.43 -13.00
CA PRO A 32 -1.20 -4.20 -14.01
C PRO A 32 0.18 -4.53 -13.46
N ALA A 33 0.67 -5.75 -13.65
CA ALA A 33 1.97 -6.17 -13.12
C ALA A 33 3.06 -5.12 -13.42
N LYS A 34 2.92 -4.41 -14.54
CA LYS A 34 3.74 -3.25 -14.94
C LYS A 34 3.64 -2.07 -13.98
N VAL A 35 2.46 -1.77 -13.42
CA VAL A 35 2.30 -0.65 -12.46
C VAL A 35 2.97 -1.02 -11.14
N LYS A 36 2.72 -2.22 -10.64
CA LYS A 36 3.39 -2.74 -9.45
C LYS A 36 4.92 -2.73 -9.62
N GLU A 37 5.43 -3.21 -10.75
CA GLU A 37 6.85 -3.18 -11.07
C GLU A 37 7.41 -1.75 -11.08
N ALA A 38 6.72 -0.81 -11.71
CA ALA A 38 7.11 0.59 -11.76
C ALA A 38 7.09 1.27 -10.39
N VAL A 39 6.07 0.97 -9.55
CA VAL A 39 6.01 1.44 -8.16
C VAL A 39 7.22 0.97 -7.39
N PHE A 40 7.48 -0.33 -7.39
CA PHE A 40 8.61 -0.88 -6.63
C PHE A 40 9.98 -0.51 -7.19
N SER A 41 10.11 -0.28 -8.49
CA SER A 41 11.34 0.29 -9.08
C SER A 41 11.59 1.72 -8.59
N SER A 42 10.52 2.47 -8.34
CA SER A 42 10.61 3.87 -7.89
C SER A 42 11.09 4.02 -6.45
N ILE A 43 10.81 3.03 -5.60
CA ILE A 43 11.12 3.04 -4.16
C ILE A 43 12.11 1.93 -3.78
N GLN A 44 12.80 1.32 -4.74
CA GLN A 44 13.59 0.11 -4.52
C GLN A 44 14.71 0.25 -3.47
N PHE A 45 15.24 1.46 -3.32
CA PHE A 45 16.31 1.74 -2.34
C PHE A 45 15.77 2.17 -0.96
N ASP A 46 14.44 2.34 -0.85
CA ASP A 46 13.78 2.81 0.35
C ASP A 46 13.07 1.70 1.14
N ILE A 47 13.12 0.44 0.68
CA ILE A 47 12.29 -0.65 1.22
C ILE A 47 12.98 -1.42 2.34
N GLU A 48 14.29 -1.67 2.21
CA GLU A 48 15.01 -2.55 3.13
C GLU A 48 14.96 -2.02 4.58
N GLY A 49 14.59 -2.89 5.50
CA GLY A 49 14.47 -2.55 6.93
C GLY A 49 13.28 -1.67 7.31
N ARG A 50 12.39 -1.32 6.37
CA ARG A 50 11.30 -0.38 6.60
C ARG A 50 10.03 -1.04 7.11
N ARG A 51 9.23 -0.26 7.85
CA ARG A 51 7.90 -0.63 8.30
C ARG A 51 6.88 -0.18 7.28
N VAL A 52 6.10 -1.11 6.79
CA VAL A 52 5.15 -0.90 5.70
C VAL A 52 3.72 -0.97 6.22
N LEU A 53 2.87 -0.06 5.75
CA LEU A 53 1.41 -0.13 5.89
C LEU A 53 0.79 -0.32 4.50
N ASP A 54 -0.06 -1.32 4.36
CA ASP A 54 -0.93 -1.55 3.20
C ASP A 54 -2.38 -1.44 3.71
N LEU A 55 -3.00 -0.27 3.50
CA LEU A 55 -4.23 0.11 4.20
C LEU A 55 -5.51 -0.38 3.49
N PHE A 56 -5.39 -0.81 2.23
CA PHE A 56 -6.46 -1.41 1.42
C PHE A 56 -5.89 -2.65 0.76
N ALA A 57 -5.50 -3.62 1.58
CA ALA A 57 -4.52 -4.62 1.19
C ALA A 57 -5.03 -5.66 0.17
N GLY A 58 -6.36 -5.85 0.02
CA GLY A 58 -6.91 -6.86 -0.90
C GLY A 58 -6.28 -8.23 -0.69
N SER A 59 -5.62 -8.77 -1.70
CA SER A 59 -4.85 -10.03 -1.61
C SER A 59 -3.48 -9.90 -0.94
N GLY A 60 -3.08 -8.70 -0.52
CA GLY A 60 -1.81 -8.40 0.16
C GLY A 60 -0.62 -8.21 -0.78
N GLN A 61 -0.86 -8.03 -2.07
CA GLN A 61 0.23 -8.03 -3.07
C GLN A 61 1.30 -6.96 -2.85
N MET A 62 0.93 -5.75 -2.39
CA MET A 62 1.89 -4.67 -2.18
C MET A 62 2.70 -4.89 -0.90
N GLY A 63 2.04 -5.18 0.22
CA GLY A 63 2.72 -5.45 1.48
C GLY A 63 3.61 -6.69 1.44
N LEU A 64 3.17 -7.77 0.79
CA LEU A 64 3.95 -9.00 0.65
C LEU A 64 5.14 -8.84 -0.32
N GLU A 65 4.99 -8.07 -1.39
CA GLU A 65 6.10 -7.72 -2.27
C GLU A 65 7.16 -6.90 -1.51
N ALA A 66 6.74 -5.91 -0.69
CA ALA A 66 7.66 -5.12 0.13
C ALA A 66 8.43 -6.01 1.11
N LEU A 67 7.77 -6.96 1.78
CA LEU A 67 8.44 -7.93 2.66
C LEU A 67 9.44 -8.81 1.91
N SER A 68 9.08 -9.29 0.70
CA SER A 68 9.99 -10.06 -0.15
C SER A 68 11.25 -9.28 -0.51
N ARG A 69 11.16 -7.96 -0.63
CA ARG A 69 12.25 -7.04 -0.94
C ARG A 69 13.05 -6.57 0.28
N GLY A 70 12.77 -7.10 1.47
CA GLY A 70 13.56 -6.83 2.67
C GLY A 70 12.93 -5.85 3.65
N ALA A 71 11.66 -5.46 3.49
CA ALA A 71 10.97 -4.71 4.53
C ALA A 71 11.02 -5.46 5.88
N GLU A 72 11.15 -4.72 6.97
CA GLU A 72 11.21 -5.29 8.33
C GLU A 72 9.89 -5.95 8.69
N LYS A 73 8.80 -5.23 8.50
CA LYS A 73 7.44 -5.64 8.87
C LYS A 73 6.41 -4.98 7.97
N ALA A 74 5.33 -5.69 7.66
CA ALA A 74 4.18 -5.13 6.98
C ALA A 74 2.91 -5.28 7.82
N THR A 75 2.16 -4.19 7.98
CA THR A 75 0.80 -4.18 8.49
C THR A 75 -0.14 -4.12 7.30
N LEU A 76 -0.98 -5.15 7.14
CA LEU A 76 -1.93 -5.28 6.06
C LEU A 76 -3.34 -5.18 6.62
N VAL A 77 -4.10 -4.21 6.16
CA VAL A 77 -5.44 -3.89 6.66
C VAL A 77 -6.43 -4.00 5.51
N ASP A 78 -7.51 -4.71 5.75
CA ASP A 78 -8.65 -4.75 4.84
C ASP A 78 -9.94 -4.95 5.64
N SER A 79 -11.05 -4.43 5.14
CA SER A 79 -12.35 -4.60 5.76
C SER A 79 -12.99 -5.95 5.45
N SER A 80 -12.57 -6.62 4.37
CA SER A 80 -13.07 -7.91 3.93
C SER A 80 -12.42 -9.06 4.70
N ARG A 81 -13.24 -9.91 5.32
CA ARG A 81 -12.76 -11.13 5.98
C ARG A 81 -12.10 -12.08 4.98
N GLU A 82 -12.65 -12.18 3.78
CA GLU A 82 -12.10 -12.99 2.70
C GLU A 82 -10.70 -12.52 2.30
N ALA A 83 -10.50 -11.19 2.17
CA ALA A 83 -9.19 -10.60 1.91
C ALA A 83 -8.17 -11.01 3.00
N ILE A 84 -8.57 -10.92 4.26
CA ILE A 84 -7.71 -11.31 5.39
C ILE A 84 -7.29 -12.77 5.31
N ASP A 85 -8.20 -13.67 4.96
CA ASP A 85 -7.90 -15.09 4.86
C ASP A 85 -6.96 -15.38 3.66
N VAL A 86 -7.15 -14.69 2.52
CA VAL A 86 -6.26 -14.75 1.37
C VAL A 86 -4.86 -14.19 1.71
N ILE A 87 -4.76 -13.03 2.37
CA ILE A 87 -3.47 -12.45 2.80
C ILE A 87 -2.70 -13.44 3.68
N LYS A 88 -3.36 -14.05 4.67
CA LYS A 88 -2.73 -15.01 5.57
C LYS A 88 -2.21 -16.24 4.83
N ALA A 89 -3.03 -16.81 3.93
CA ALA A 89 -2.64 -17.94 3.10
C ALA A 89 -1.43 -17.61 2.21
N ASN A 90 -1.45 -16.43 1.56
CA ASN A 90 -0.35 -15.94 0.74
C ASN A 90 0.94 -15.76 1.56
N ALA A 91 0.84 -15.09 2.71
CA ALA A 91 1.99 -14.85 3.59
C ALA A 91 2.62 -16.16 4.12
N GLN A 92 1.78 -17.14 4.46
CA GLN A 92 2.25 -18.49 4.86
C GLN A 92 2.94 -19.20 3.71
N LYS A 93 2.33 -19.19 2.52
CA LYS A 93 2.88 -19.83 1.31
C LYS A 93 4.28 -19.33 0.97
N ILE A 94 4.54 -18.04 1.16
CA ILE A 94 5.85 -17.44 0.87
C ILE A 94 6.77 -17.36 2.09
N HIS A 95 6.40 -17.98 3.22
CA HIS A 95 7.17 -18.05 4.47
C HIS A 95 7.48 -16.67 5.10
N LEU A 96 6.62 -15.67 4.89
CA LEU A 96 6.77 -14.31 5.44
C LEU A 96 5.71 -13.94 6.48
N TYR A 97 4.86 -14.90 6.89
CA TYR A 97 3.75 -14.64 7.82
C TYR A 97 4.19 -13.99 9.14
N GLN A 98 5.34 -14.40 9.69
CA GLN A 98 5.87 -13.86 10.95
C GLN A 98 6.25 -12.37 10.88
N LYS A 99 6.45 -11.86 9.65
CA LYS A 99 6.72 -10.44 9.40
C LYS A 99 5.46 -9.64 9.10
N THR A 100 4.28 -10.25 9.12
CA THR A 100 3.00 -9.59 8.86
C THR A 100 2.22 -9.30 10.13
N ASN A 101 1.48 -8.20 10.12
CA ASN A 101 0.41 -7.91 11.05
C ASN A 101 -0.87 -7.72 10.22
N VAL A 102 -1.78 -8.69 10.25
CA VAL A 102 -2.96 -8.74 9.37
C VAL A 102 -4.22 -8.44 10.17
N LEU A 103 -4.94 -7.37 9.83
CA LEU A 103 -6.05 -6.82 10.60
C LEU A 103 -7.30 -6.67 9.73
N CYS A 104 -8.44 -7.24 10.22
CA CYS A 104 -9.75 -7.12 9.59
C CYS A 104 -10.49 -5.91 10.19
N MET A 105 -10.37 -4.76 9.57
CA MET A 105 -11.08 -3.54 9.97
C MET A 105 -11.08 -2.51 8.84
N ASP A 106 -12.00 -1.56 8.88
CA ASP A 106 -11.96 -0.45 7.93
C ASP A 106 -10.83 0.53 8.26
N TRP A 107 -10.46 1.34 7.27
CA TRP A 107 -9.33 2.27 7.39
C TRP A 107 -9.50 3.31 8.51
N LYS A 108 -10.74 3.80 8.79
CA LYS A 108 -11.00 4.77 9.88
C LYS A 108 -10.81 4.11 11.24
N GLN A 109 -11.34 2.89 11.39
CA GLN A 109 -11.14 2.09 12.60
C GLN A 109 -9.66 1.84 12.83
N TYR A 110 -8.92 1.47 11.76
CA TYR A 110 -7.49 1.24 11.85
C TYR A 110 -6.72 2.48 12.31
N ILE A 111 -6.94 3.63 11.67
CA ILE A 111 -6.23 4.88 12.03
C ILE A 111 -6.48 5.24 13.50
N ARG A 112 -7.73 5.16 13.98
CA ARG A 112 -8.05 5.41 15.39
C ARG A 112 -7.35 4.41 16.33
N PHE A 113 -7.36 3.13 15.98
CA PHE A 113 -6.71 2.07 16.75
C PHE A 113 -5.19 2.25 16.80
N ALA A 114 -4.56 2.69 15.71
CA ALA A 114 -3.12 2.79 15.57
C ALA A 114 -2.53 4.11 16.10
N LYS A 115 -3.38 5.13 16.33
CA LYS A 115 -2.95 6.47 16.79
C LYS A 115 -1.99 6.38 17.99
N GLY A 116 -0.85 7.06 17.88
CA GLY A 116 0.16 7.11 18.93
C GLY A 116 0.97 5.81 19.12
N LYS A 117 0.80 4.82 18.23
CA LYS A 117 1.55 3.56 18.27
C LYS A 117 2.77 3.63 17.33
N ASN A 118 2.87 2.72 16.38
CA ASN A 118 4.02 2.63 15.47
C ASN A 118 3.87 3.60 14.29
N LYS A 119 4.97 4.24 13.90
CA LYS A 119 5.07 5.00 12.65
C LYS A 119 5.49 4.09 11.51
N PHE A 120 5.06 4.44 10.30
CA PHE A 120 5.36 3.72 9.06
C PHE A 120 6.28 4.55 8.16
N ASP A 121 7.20 3.86 7.50
CA ASP A 121 8.14 4.47 6.56
C ASP A 121 7.58 4.45 5.13
N ILE A 122 6.77 3.44 4.78
CA ILE A 122 6.12 3.30 3.47
C ILE A 122 4.65 2.97 3.70
N VAL A 123 3.78 3.68 2.98
CA VAL A 123 2.33 3.46 3.04
C VAL A 123 1.78 3.29 1.63
N PHE A 124 1.11 2.17 1.37
CA PHE A 124 0.35 1.92 0.15
C PHE A 124 -1.12 2.25 0.37
N LEU A 125 -1.69 3.04 -0.52
CA LEU A 125 -3.07 3.49 -0.50
C LEU A 125 -3.70 3.24 -1.87
N ASP A 126 -4.45 2.15 -2.01
CA ASP A 126 -5.22 1.78 -3.21
C ASP A 126 -6.69 1.51 -2.81
N PRO A 127 -7.44 2.56 -2.44
CA PRO A 127 -8.83 2.41 -2.05
C PRO A 127 -9.70 2.01 -3.26
N PRO A 128 -10.87 1.39 -3.02
CA PRO A 128 -11.82 1.09 -4.07
C PRO A 128 -12.16 2.34 -4.90
N TYR A 129 -12.11 2.20 -6.22
CA TYR A 129 -12.35 3.30 -7.15
C TYR A 129 -13.71 3.99 -6.92
N GLY A 130 -13.73 5.31 -7.19
CA GLY A 130 -14.94 6.13 -7.09
C GLY A 130 -15.25 6.69 -5.71
N LEU A 131 -14.62 6.22 -4.65
CA LEU A 131 -14.88 6.68 -3.28
C LEU A 131 -14.28 8.06 -2.98
N ARG A 132 -13.29 8.52 -3.73
CA ARG A 132 -12.59 9.81 -3.56
C ARG A 132 -12.13 10.09 -2.13
N ILE A 133 -11.68 9.06 -1.43
CA ILE A 133 -11.33 9.16 -0.01
C ILE A 133 -9.85 9.42 0.24
N LEU A 134 -8.99 9.39 -0.77
CA LEU A 134 -7.54 9.56 -0.61
C LEU A 134 -7.16 10.85 0.12
N PRO A 135 -7.74 12.03 -0.20
CA PRO A 135 -7.42 13.25 0.56
C PRO A 135 -7.72 13.10 2.05
N GLN A 136 -8.88 12.52 2.39
CA GLN A 136 -9.25 12.29 3.78
C GLN A 136 -8.35 11.25 4.45
N VAL A 137 -8.06 10.13 3.78
CA VAL A 137 -7.19 9.06 4.32
C VAL A 137 -5.80 9.60 4.61
N THR A 138 -5.22 10.33 3.67
CA THR A 138 -3.87 10.91 3.85
C THR A 138 -3.87 11.92 4.99
N ALA A 139 -4.86 12.82 5.07
CA ALA A 139 -4.97 13.78 6.15
C ALA A 139 -5.08 13.10 7.52
N GLU A 140 -5.96 12.09 7.66
CA GLU A 140 -6.13 11.37 8.92
C GLU A 140 -4.87 10.57 9.33
N LEU A 141 -4.11 10.01 8.38
CA LEU A 141 -2.82 9.34 8.66
C LEU A 141 -1.78 10.33 9.23
N TYR A 142 -1.69 11.51 8.63
CA TYR A 142 -0.80 12.58 9.09
C TYR A 142 -1.19 13.07 10.48
N ASP A 143 -2.46 13.44 10.66
CA ASP A 143 -2.99 14.00 11.91
C ASP A 143 -2.96 12.97 13.07
N ALA A 144 -2.99 11.67 12.75
CA ALA A 144 -2.82 10.60 13.74
C ALA A 144 -1.37 10.31 14.12
N GLY A 145 -0.39 10.95 13.47
CA GLY A 145 1.04 10.75 13.74
C GLY A 145 1.56 9.37 13.36
N LEU A 146 0.99 8.74 12.33
CA LEU A 146 1.34 7.37 11.91
C LEU A 146 2.48 7.31 10.89
N LEU A 147 3.05 8.43 10.51
CA LEU A 147 4.09 8.53 9.49
C LEU A 147 5.45 8.83 10.14
N ALA A 148 6.48 8.12 9.71
CA ALA A 148 7.86 8.45 10.05
C ALA A 148 8.31 9.70 9.29
N ASP A 149 9.34 10.37 9.79
CA ASP A 149 9.97 11.48 9.07
C ASP A 149 10.55 10.95 7.75
N GLY A 150 10.22 11.63 6.64
CA GLY A 150 10.60 11.19 5.31
C GLY A 150 9.85 9.96 4.79
N ALA A 151 8.75 9.56 5.41
CA ALA A 151 7.92 8.47 4.92
C ALA A 151 7.47 8.70 3.47
N ILE A 152 7.27 7.62 2.74
CA ILE A 152 6.77 7.63 1.36
C ILE A 152 5.35 7.04 1.35
N LEU A 153 4.38 7.85 0.91
CA LEU A 153 3.04 7.38 0.61
C LEU A 153 2.95 7.13 -0.90
N VAL A 154 2.47 5.97 -1.29
CA VAL A 154 2.18 5.57 -2.67
C VAL A 154 0.67 5.48 -2.81
N CYS A 155 0.08 6.47 -3.48
CA CYS A 155 -1.36 6.63 -3.61
C CYS A 155 -1.77 6.27 -5.04
N GLU A 156 -2.63 5.25 -5.20
CA GLU A 156 -3.22 4.87 -6.47
C GLU A 156 -4.61 5.52 -6.62
N ASP A 157 -4.84 6.18 -7.78
CA ASP A 157 -6.13 6.79 -8.15
C ASP A 157 -6.36 6.65 -9.66
N GLU A 158 -7.59 6.82 -10.11
CA GLU A 158 -7.93 7.01 -11.53
C GLU A 158 -7.63 8.44 -12.02
N ARG A 159 -7.39 9.37 -11.12
CA ARG A 159 -7.20 10.80 -11.38
C ARG A 159 -5.79 11.27 -11.05
N LEU A 160 -5.37 12.29 -11.77
CA LEU A 160 -4.23 13.11 -11.37
C LEU A 160 -4.70 14.25 -10.45
N GLY A 161 -3.76 14.84 -9.71
CA GLY A 161 -4.03 16.04 -8.91
C GLY A 161 -4.33 15.78 -7.45
N LEU A 162 -4.10 14.58 -6.92
CA LEU A 162 -4.24 14.32 -5.48
C LEU A 162 -3.43 15.31 -4.64
N ALA A 163 -2.22 15.64 -5.07
CA ALA A 163 -1.34 16.56 -4.35
C ALA A 163 -1.81 18.03 -4.36
N ASP A 164 -2.72 18.37 -5.27
CA ASP A 164 -3.28 19.73 -5.39
C ASP A 164 -4.54 19.89 -4.52
N ASP A 165 -4.99 18.84 -3.84
CA ASP A 165 -6.08 18.91 -2.86
C ASP A 165 -5.60 19.61 -1.58
N VAL A 166 -6.39 20.57 -1.08
CA VAL A 166 -6.05 21.40 0.08
C VAL A 166 -5.75 20.57 1.35
N MET A 167 -6.40 19.41 1.52
CA MET A 167 -6.12 18.50 2.65
C MET A 167 -4.76 17.83 2.52
N VAL A 168 -4.26 17.69 1.30
CA VAL A 168 -2.98 17.05 1.00
C VAL A 168 -1.85 18.05 0.98
N GLU A 169 -1.97 19.16 0.25
CA GLU A 169 -0.92 20.17 0.08
C GLU A 169 -0.46 20.80 1.41
N THR A 170 -1.37 20.91 2.38
CA THR A 170 -1.06 21.45 3.72
C THR A 170 -0.29 20.48 4.62
N ARG A 171 -0.18 19.20 4.24
CA ARG A 171 0.40 18.13 5.05
C ARG A 171 1.55 17.40 4.37
N TYR A 172 1.59 17.48 3.04
CA TYR A 172 2.51 16.68 2.24
C TYR A 172 3.19 17.50 1.17
N ARG A 173 4.41 17.10 0.85
CA ARG A 173 5.11 17.50 -0.36
C ARG A 173 5.00 16.38 -1.39
N LYS A 174 4.63 16.72 -2.62
CA LYS A 174 4.67 15.78 -3.74
C LYS A 174 6.11 15.44 -4.09
N ILE A 175 6.43 14.15 -4.17
CA ILE A 175 7.70 13.64 -4.68
C ILE A 175 7.62 13.56 -6.21
N LYS A 176 6.58 12.87 -6.72
CA LYS A 176 6.30 12.74 -8.16
C LYS A 176 4.90 12.23 -8.42
N ASP A 177 4.46 12.37 -9.66
CA ASP A 177 3.31 11.66 -10.24
C ASP A 177 3.77 10.75 -11.37
N ALA A 178 3.04 9.65 -11.58
CA ALA A 178 3.23 8.75 -12.71
C ALA A 178 1.87 8.26 -13.19
N ARG A 179 1.68 8.14 -14.52
CA ARG A 179 0.44 7.66 -15.11
C ARG A 179 0.66 6.42 -15.97
N TYR A 180 -0.16 5.40 -15.74
CA TYR A 180 -0.12 4.12 -16.43
C TYR A 180 -1.52 3.79 -16.99
N GLY A 181 -1.81 4.30 -18.19
CA GLY A 181 -3.15 4.18 -18.75
C GLY A 181 -4.19 4.95 -17.93
N ARG A 182 -5.09 4.23 -17.27
CA ARG A 182 -6.13 4.82 -16.39
C ARG A 182 -5.68 4.98 -14.94
N VAL A 183 -4.59 4.34 -14.57
CA VAL A 183 -4.05 4.37 -13.21
C VAL A 183 -3.08 5.53 -13.07
N SER A 184 -3.25 6.33 -12.02
CA SER A 184 -2.35 7.40 -11.61
C SER A 184 -1.74 7.05 -10.26
N ILE A 185 -0.42 7.18 -10.12
CA ILE A 185 0.30 6.97 -8.87
C ILE A 185 0.90 8.29 -8.43
N THR A 186 0.48 8.78 -7.27
CA THR A 186 1.06 9.97 -6.63
C THR A 186 1.93 9.53 -5.46
N TYR A 187 3.17 10.00 -5.44
CA TYR A 187 4.12 9.78 -4.35
C TYR A 187 4.19 11.04 -3.49
N LEU A 188 3.91 10.88 -2.20
CA LEU A 188 3.89 11.96 -1.23
C LEU A 188 4.89 11.69 -0.11
N THR A 189 5.43 12.75 0.50
CA THR A 189 6.17 12.66 1.77
C THR A 189 5.59 13.68 2.74
N PRO A 190 5.42 13.33 4.04
CA PRO A 190 4.88 14.27 5.01
C PRO A 190 5.78 15.49 5.17
N LEU A 191 5.18 16.64 5.37
CA LEU A 191 5.88 17.82 5.87
C LEU A 191 6.33 17.55 7.30
N VAL A 192 7.51 18.03 7.64
CA VAL A 192 8.02 17.90 9.03
C VAL A 192 7.04 18.65 9.94
N GLN A 193 6.53 17.95 10.95
CA GLN A 193 5.82 18.62 12.03
C GLN A 193 6.89 19.25 12.92
N ASP A 194 7.01 20.59 12.87
CA ASP A 194 7.81 21.31 13.85
C ASP A 194 7.24 20.95 15.22
N GLY A 195 8.02 20.15 15.97
CA GLY A 195 7.62 19.76 17.30
C GLY A 195 7.51 21.00 18.19
N GLU A 196 6.33 21.23 18.76
CA GLU A 196 6.18 22.12 19.90
C GLU A 196 6.94 21.60 21.12
#